data_e89cefbd725641d9e7ef44d3ff81cfb4
#
_entry.id   e89cefbd725641d9e7ef44d3ff81cfb4
#
_cell.length_a   1.000
_cell.length_b   1.000
_cell.length_c   1.000
_cell.angle_alpha   90.00
_cell.angle_beta   90.00
_cell.angle_gamma   90.00
#
_symmetry.space_group_name_H-M   'P 1'
#
loop_
_entity.id
_entity.type
_entity.pdbx_description
1 polymer ?
#
loop_
_entity_poly.entity_id
_entity_poly.type
_entity_poly.pdbx_seq_one_letter_code
_entity_poly.pdbx_strand_id
1 'polypeptide(L)'
;LLRDIPVNPNSIFAMKFPQQFIRFVQLRVGSRNPFEIAEVELYGNGFVPRATYRSNVIDLGDISNYGTISWAQRALELVGEELVELDDLGATSVSIRMKTGQDDSPLVHFKKVIDDETRAVSQVVVTEDEYNSLPSGEKGDIEEDVDNWSPWSLPLDSGQLIPLPSPRPFFQLQIIMESASVTQTVRIDSLVIEHSLPPAA
;
A
#
# COMPACT_ATOMS: atom_id res chain seq x y z
N LEU A 1 30.82 8.55 1.71
CA LEU A 1 31.16 8.42 0.30
C LEU A 1 31.37 6.95 -0.03
N LEU A 2 30.53 6.38 -0.91
CA LEU A 2 30.68 4.98 -1.31
C LEU A 2 31.83 4.81 -2.32
N ARG A 3 31.93 5.69 -3.28
CA ARG A 3 33.00 5.67 -4.29
C ARG A 3 33.20 7.04 -4.91
N ASP A 4 34.45 7.33 -5.22
CA ASP A 4 34.86 8.45 -6.07
C ASP A 4 35.43 7.90 -7.40
N ILE A 5 34.98 8.46 -8.51
CA ILE A 5 35.36 8.04 -9.85
C ILE A 5 35.86 9.29 -10.60
N PRO A 6 37.16 9.56 -10.54
CA PRO A 6 37.70 10.80 -11.12
C PRO A 6 37.52 10.92 -12.62
N VAL A 7 37.49 9.79 -13.33
CA VAL A 7 37.27 9.74 -14.78
C VAL A 7 36.42 8.52 -15.12
N ASN A 8 35.32 8.71 -15.83
CA ASN A 8 34.50 7.64 -16.38
C ASN A 8 34.43 7.76 -17.91
N PRO A 9 35.16 6.95 -18.65
CA PRO A 9 35.10 6.94 -20.11
C PRO A 9 33.97 6.04 -20.67
N ASN A 10 33.22 5.34 -19.79
CA ASN A 10 32.24 4.34 -20.21
C ASN A 10 30.82 4.93 -20.24
N SER A 11 30.04 4.51 -21.21
CA SER A 11 28.60 4.82 -21.30
C SER A 11 27.75 4.09 -20.24
N ILE A 12 28.23 2.92 -19.77
CA ILE A 12 27.60 2.12 -18.72
C ILE A 12 28.62 1.99 -17.59
N PHE A 13 28.17 2.26 -16.38
CA PHE A 13 28.96 2.10 -15.17
C PHE A 13 28.20 1.23 -14.17
N ALA A 14 28.81 0.15 -13.72
CA ALA A 14 28.30 -0.72 -12.68
C ALA A 14 29.29 -0.81 -11.52
N MET A 15 28.80 -0.76 -10.29
CA MET A 15 29.62 -0.98 -9.10
C MET A 15 28.89 -1.86 -8.10
N LYS A 16 29.69 -2.67 -7.39
CA LYS A 16 29.21 -3.43 -6.23
C LYS A 16 29.76 -2.79 -4.96
N PHE A 17 28.97 -2.78 -3.91
CA PHE A 17 29.36 -2.33 -2.58
C PHE A 17 28.79 -3.29 -1.52
N PRO A 18 29.36 -3.34 -0.31
CA PRO A 18 28.84 -4.19 0.76
C PRO A 18 27.37 -3.93 1.02
N GLN A 19 26.62 -4.99 1.30
CA GLN A 19 25.20 -4.91 1.61
C GLN A 19 24.97 -4.01 2.83
N GLN A 20 24.08 -3.07 2.68
CA GLN A 20 23.73 -2.10 3.74
C GLN A 20 22.33 -1.52 3.47
N PHE A 21 21.68 -1.05 4.53
CA PHE A 21 20.44 -0.30 4.38
C PHE A 21 20.73 1.07 3.77
N ILE A 22 20.13 1.33 2.62
CA ILE A 22 20.24 2.60 1.92
C ILE A 22 18.85 3.23 1.82
N ARG A 23 18.72 4.44 2.34
CA ARG A 23 17.50 5.24 2.20
C ARG A 23 17.60 6.22 1.03
N PHE A 24 18.80 6.73 0.78
CA PHE A 24 19.02 7.72 -0.27
C PHE A 24 20.33 7.43 -0.99
N VAL A 25 20.31 7.59 -2.30
CA VAL A 25 21.51 7.59 -3.14
C VAL A 25 21.67 8.97 -3.74
N GLN A 26 22.83 9.55 -3.60
CA GLN A 26 23.18 10.82 -4.20
C GLN A 26 24.31 10.63 -5.20
N LEU A 27 24.06 11.00 -6.44
CA LEU A 27 25.09 11.13 -7.47
C LEU A 27 25.55 12.58 -7.54
N ARG A 28 26.87 12.79 -7.48
CA ARG A 28 27.48 14.09 -7.72
C ARG A 28 28.36 13.99 -8.95
N VAL A 29 28.08 14.82 -9.91
CA VAL A 29 28.86 14.88 -11.14
C VAL A 29 29.59 16.22 -11.19
N GLY A 30 30.91 16.14 -11.33
CA GLY A 30 31.80 17.30 -11.45
C GLY A 30 32.27 17.43 -12.88
N SER A 31 31.39 17.72 -13.84
CA SER A 31 31.76 17.92 -15.25
C SER A 31 31.64 19.39 -15.62
N ARG A 32 32.58 19.86 -16.43
CA ARG A 32 32.51 21.19 -17.10
C ARG A 32 31.67 21.10 -18.37
N ASN A 33 31.48 19.90 -18.92
CA ASN A 33 30.71 19.68 -20.15
C ASN A 33 29.29 19.22 -19.77
N PRO A 34 28.27 19.53 -20.58
CA PRO A 34 26.96 18.96 -20.44
C PRO A 34 27.03 17.44 -20.46
N PHE A 35 26.29 16.79 -19.56
CA PHE A 35 26.17 15.33 -19.53
C PHE A 35 24.69 14.98 -19.27
N GLU A 36 24.32 13.80 -19.67
CA GLU A 36 22.99 13.24 -19.46
C GLU A 36 23.14 11.88 -18.77
N ILE A 37 22.24 11.60 -17.82
CA ILE A 37 22.08 10.29 -17.22
C ILE A 37 20.75 9.76 -17.73
N ALA A 38 20.81 8.73 -18.57
CA ALA A 38 19.61 8.12 -19.13
C ALA A 38 18.86 7.29 -18.09
N GLU A 39 19.59 6.55 -17.24
CA GLU A 39 19.00 5.66 -16.25
C GLU A 39 19.94 5.44 -15.06
N VAL A 40 19.36 5.20 -13.90
CA VAL A 40 20.06 4.75 -12.67
C VAL A 40 19.32 3.57 -12.10
N GLU A 41 19.97 2.42 -12.09
CA GLU A 41 19.43 1.20 -11.52
C GLU A 41 20.15 0.87 -10.22
N LEU A 42 19.38 0.48 -9.21
CA LEU A 42 19.88 0.04 -7.90
C LEU A 42 19.37 -1.37 -7.64
N TYR A 43 20.31 -2.28 -7.49
CA TYR A 43 20.01 -3.67 -7.17
C TYR A 43 20.41 -3.97 -5.74
N GLY A 44 19.54 -4.68 -5.02
CA GLY A 44 19.78 -5.11 -3.66
C GLY A 44 19.37 -6.58 -3.49
N ASN A 45 20.04 -7.26 -2.58
CA ASN A 45 19.62 -8.56 -2.09
C ASN A 45 18.88 -8.37 -0.76
N GLY A 46 17.81 -9.14 -0.56
CA GLY A 46 17.03 -9.08 0.67
C GLY A 46 15.68 -8.39 0.50
N PHE A 47 15.04 -8.11 1.60
CA PHE A 47 13.67 -7.64 1.64
C PHE A 47 13.58 -6.18 2.06
N VAL A 48 12.51 -5.51 1.61
CA VAL A 48 12.17 -4.17 2.09
C VAL A 48 11.74 -4.24 3.55
N PRO A 49 12.12 -3.23 4.37
CA PRO A 49 11.79 -3.25 5.80
C PRO A 49 10.29 -3.12 6.08
N ARG A 50 9.53 -2.62 5.12
CA ARG A 50 8.08 -2.48 5.22
C ARG A 50 7.44 -2.58 3.85
N ALA A 51 6.39 -3.41 3.77
CA ALA A 51 5.50 -3.51 2.63
C ALA A 51 4.05 -3.31 3.10
N THR A 52 3.25 -2.63 2.29
CA THR A 52 1.82 -2.43 2.56
C THR A 52 1.03 -2.94 1.36
N TYR A 53 0.13 -3.86 1.64
CA TYR A 53 -0.88 -4.33 0.70
C TYR A 53 -2.23 -3.74 1.07
N ARG A 54 -2.94 -3.19 0.10
CA ARG A 54 -4.34 -2.79 0.23
C ARG A 54 -5.15 -3.59 -0.78
N SER A 55 -6.19 -4.28 -0.32
CA SER A 55 -7.10 -5.00 -1.21
C SER A 55 -7.92 -4.02 -2.06
N ASN A 56 -8.47 -4.50 -3.15
CA ASN A 56 -9.64 -3.86 -3.72
C ASN A 56 -10.79 -3.93 -2.71
N VAL A 57 -11.87 -3.20 -2.96
CA VAL A 57 -13.12 -3.37 -2.23
C VAL A 57 -13.64 -4.78 -2.49
N ILE A 58 -14.01 -5.46 -1.43
CA ILE A 58 -14.56 -6.83 -1.48
C ILE A 58 -16.04 -6.73 -1.19
N ASP A 59 -16.84 -7.20 -2.13
CA ASP A 59 -18.29 -7.31 -2.02
C ASP A 59 -18.66 -8.72 -1.54
N LEU A 60 -19.44 -8.80 -0.47
CA LEU A 60 -19.96 -10.07 0.08
C LEU A 60 -21.24 -10.53 -0.62
N GLY A 61 -21.78 -9.71 -1.54
CA GLY A 61 -23.02 -9.96 -2.26
C GLY A 61 -24.28 -9.63 -1.48
N ASP A 62 -24.24 -9.68 -0.15
CA ASP A 62 -25.35 -9.38 0.76
C ASP A 62 -24.85 -8.65 1.99
N ILE A 63 -25.77 -7.91 2.64
CA ILE A 63 -25.49 -7.28 3.94
C ILE A 63 -25.12 -8.37 4.95
N SER A 64 -23.94 -8.25 5.53
CA SER A 64 -23.38 -9.28 6.41
C SER A 64 -22.89 -8.70 7.73
N ASN A 65 -23.11 -9.48 8.81
CA ASN A 65 -22.44 -9.24 10.09
C ASN A 65 -21.03 -9.83 10.02
N TYR A 66 -20.05 -9.10 10.52
CA TYR A 66 -18.67 -9.57 10.61
C TYR A 66 -18.44 -10.28 11.94
N GLY A 67 -17.78 -11.44 11.87
CA GLY A 67 -17.34 -12.23 13.01
C GLY A 67 -15.88 -11.98 13.33
N THR A 68 -15.08 -13.03 13.37
CA THR A 68 -13.65 -12.96 13.67
C THR A 68 -12.81 -12.86 12.39
N ILE A 69 -11.64 -12.25 12.53
CA ILE A 69 -10.58 -12.29 11.53
C ILE A 69 -9.45 -13.15 12.06
N SER A 70 -8.95 -14.07 11.25
CA SER A 70 -7.80 -14.89 11.60
C SER A 70 -6.88 -15.11 10.41
N TRP A 71 -5.60 -15.28 10.66
CA TRP A 71 -4.61 -15.58 9.63
C TRP A 71 -3.51 -16.48 10.17
N ALA A 72 -2.91 -17.22 9.24
CA ALA A 72 -1.68 -17.96 9.47
C ALA A 72 -0.54 -17.25 8.74
N GLN A 73 0.57 -17.06 9.44
CA GLN A 73 1.76 -16.40 8.91
C GLN A 73 3.01 -17.20 9.27
N ARG A 74 4.05 -17.07 8.43
CA ARG A 74 5.36 -17.68 8.65
C ARG A 74 6.45 -16.69 8.34
N ALA A 75 7.50 -16.68 9.15
CA ALA A 75 8.70 -15.94 8.83
C ALA A 75 9.63 -16.79 7.96
N LEU A 76 10.27 -16.16 7.02
CA LEU A 76 11.21 -16.76 6.07
C LEU A 76 12.54 -16.00 6.16
N GLU A 77 13.64 -16.71 6.08
CA GLU A 77 14.98 -16.13 6.02
C GLU A 77 15.67 -16.49 4.70
N LEU A 78 16.30 -15.52 4.08
CA LEU A 78 17.13 -15.70 2.90
C LEU A 78 18.50 -16.21 3.32
N VAL A 79 18.78 -17.47 3.05
CA VAL A 79 20.07 -18.12 3.30
C VAL A 79 20.73 -18.42 1.95
N GLY A 80 21.70 -17.60 1.55
CA GLY A 80 22.22 -17.63 0.19
C GLY A 80 21.18 -17.14 -0.82
N GLU A 81 20.68 -18.06 -1.66
CA GLU A 81 19.62 -17.78 -2.66
C GLU A 81 18.30 -18.49 -2.31
N GLU A 82 18.25 -19.20 -1.20
CA GLU A 82 17.07 -19.98 -0.78
C GLU A 82 16.32 -19.30 0.36
N LEU A 83 14.99 -19.45 0.37
CA LEU A 83 14.14 -19.01 1.46
C LEU A 83 13.87 -20.20 2.39
N VAL A 84 14.30 -20.07 3.63
CA VAL A 84 14.15 -21.08 4.67
C VAL A 84 13.10 -20.58 5.68
N GLU A 85 12.17 -21.43 6.03
CA GLU A 85 11.16 -21.12 7.05
C GLU A 85 11.79 -21.12 8.44
N LEU A 86 11.43 -20.10 9.24
CA LEU A 86 11.86 -19.99 10.63
C LEU A 86 10.82 -20.64 11.56
N ASP A 87 11.29 -21.16 12.68
CA ASP A 87 10.44 -21.79 13.71
C ASP A 87 9.56 -20.75 14.45
N ASP A 88 9.99 -19.49 14.43
CA ASP A 88 9.27 -18.36 15.05
C ASP A 88 9.16 -17.17 14.06
N LEU A 89 8.54 -16.08 14.49
CA LEU A 89 8.38 -14.89 13.64
C LEU A 89 9.67 -14.08 13.44
N GLY A 90 10.75 -14.42 14.14
CA GLY A 90 12.04 -13.76 14.03
C GLY A 90 11.93 -12.24 14.22
N ALA A 91 12.49 -11.49 13.25
CA ALA A 91 12.43 -10.03 13.23
C ALA A 91 11.24 -9.46 12.45
N THR A 92 10.21 -10.29 12.16
CA THR A 92 9.09 -9.92 11.29
C THR A 92 7.79 -9.70 12.07
N SER A 93 6.90 -8.90 11.51
CA SER A 93 5.55 -8.72 12.03
C SER A 93 4.53 -8.48 10.92
N VAL A 94 3.27 -8.82 11.21
CA VAL A 94 2.11 -8.53 10.37
C VAL A 94 1.09 -7.75 11.19
N SER A 95 0.57 -6.70 10.59
CA SER A 95 -0.53 -5.91 11.15
C SER A 95 -1.62 -5.80 10.11
N ILE A 96 -2.84 -6.18 10.46
CA ILE A 96 -3.99 -6.12 9.57
C ILE A 96 -4.98 -5.08 10.10
N ARG A 97 -5.48 -4.25 9.18
CA ARG A 97 -6.56 -3.29 9.43
C ARG A 97 -7.66 -3.54 8.43
N MET A 98 -8.86 -3.18 8.82
CA MET A 98 -10.05 -3.35 7.99
C MET A 98 -10.92 -2.09 8.08
N LYS A 99 -11.65 -1.77 7.02
CA LYS A 99 -12.76 -0.83 7.01
C LYS A 99 -13.96 -1.46 6.31
N THR A 100 -15.18 -1.04 6.66
CA THR A 100 -16.42 -1.58 6.12
C THR A 100 -17.25 -0.46 5.49
N GLY A 101 -17.98 -0.77 4.42
CA GLY A 101 -18.76 0.18 3.63
C GLY A 101 -20.19 -0.28 3.34
N GLN A 102 -21.05 0.70 3.06
CA GLN A 102 -22.43 0.50 2.61
C GLN A 102 -22.54 0.43 1.09
N ASP A 103 -21.53 0.96 0.38
CA ASP A 103 -21.42 0.97 -1.08
C ASP A 103 -20.03 0.48 -1.53
N ASP A 104 -19.80 0.41 -2.80
CA ASP A 104 -18.60 -0.13 -3.44
C ASP A 104 -17.47 0.88 -3.60
N SER A 105 -17.65 2.14 -3.18
CA SER A 105 -16.63 3.19 -3.30
C SER A 105 -16.23 3.80 -1.97
N PRO A 106 -15.03 3.52 -1.45
CA PRO A 106 -14.54 4.14 -0.22
C PRO A 106 -14.06 5.59 -0.42
N LEU A 107 -14.20 6.14 -1.61
CA LEU A 107 -13.73 7.46 -1.99
C LEU A 107 -14.83 8.27 -2.67
N VAL A 108 -14.88 9.55 -2.38
CA VAL A 108 -15.71 10.54 -3.07
C VAL A 108 -14.83 11.34 -4.02
N HIS A 109 -15.23 11.39 -5.27
CA HIS A 109 -14.51 12.10 -6.32
C HIS A 109 -15.20 13.41 -6.63
N PHE A 110 -14.43 14.48 -6.81
CA PHE A 110 -14.94 15.80 -7.07
C PHE A 110 -14.47 16.34 -8.42
N LYS A 111 -15.37 17.06 -9.08
CA LYS A 111 -15.09 17.86 -10.29
C LYS A 111 -15.06 19.33 -9.92
N LYS A 112 -14.07 20.07 -10.43
CA LYS A 112 -14.03 21.52 -10.35
C LYS A 112 -15.04 22.14 -11.31
N VAL A 113 -15.85 23.06 -10.80
CA VAL A 113 -16.78 23.88 -11.58
C VAL A 113 -16.42 25.34 -11.35
N ILE A 114 -16.25 26.07 -12.44
CA ILE A 114 -15.95 27.51 -12.40
C ILE A 114 -17.25 28.23 -12.73
N ASP A 115 -17.67 29.08 -11.83
CA ASP A 115 -18.80 29.98 -12.08
C ASP A 115 -18.40 31.05 -13.10
N ASP A 116 -19.14 31.17 -14.18
CA ASP A 116 -18.81 32.05 -15.29
C ASP A 116 -18.91 33.55 -14.96
N GLU A 117 -19.75 33.92 -13.99
CA GLU A 117 -19.97 35.30 -13.61
C GLU A 117 -18.97 35.76 -12.53
N THR A 118 -18.82 34.94 -11.47
CA THR A 118 -18.03 35.28 -10.30
C THR A 118 -16.57 34.79 -10.37
N ARG A 119 -16.28 33.87 -11.32
CA ARG A 119 -15.01 33.12 -11.39
C ARG A 119 -14.68 32.30 -10.13
N ALA A 120 -15.66 32.11 -9.28
CA ALA A 120 -15.49 31.25 -8.11
C ALA A 120 -15.33 29.79 -8.55
N VAL A 121 -14.43 29.10 -7.88
CA VAL A 121 -14.24 27.66 -8.10
C VAL A 121 -14.98 26.91 -7.00
N SER A 122 -15.88 26.01 -7.41
CA SER A 122 -16.58 25.09 -6.52
C SER A 122 -16.26 23.64 -6.91
N GLN A 123 -16.63 22.70 -6.06
CA GLN A 123 -16.45 21.28 -6.32
C GLN A 123 -17.82 20.58 -6.27
N VAL A 124 -18.05 19.66 -7.20
CA VAL A 124 -19.28 18.86 -7.28
C VAL A 124 -18.88 17.39 -7.30
N VAL A 125 -19.60 16.58 -6.56
CA VAL A 125 -19.40 15.12 -6.52
C VAL A 125 -19.71 14.51 -7.88
N VAL A 126 -18.85 13.61 -8.33
CA VAL A 126 -18.99 12.84 -9.57
C VAL A 126 -18.65 11.37 -9.32
N THR A 127 -19.01 10.49 -10.23
CA THR A 127 -18.59 9.09 -10.17
C THR A 127 -17.10 8.95 -10.47
N GLU A 128 -16.50 7.83 -10.07
CA GLU A 128 -15.10 7.53 -10.38
C GLU A 128 -14.85 7.48 -11.89
N ASP A 129 -15.76 6.89 -12.65
CA ASP A 129 -15.68 6.81 -14.12
C ASP A 129 -15.72 8.20 -14.77
N GLU A 130 -16.62 9.06 -14.31
CA GLU A 130 -16.65 10.46 -14.76
C GLU A 130 -15.36 11.17 -14.40
N TYR A 131 -14.91 11.06 -13.16
CA TYR A 131 -13.65 11.67 -12.71
C TYR A 131 -12.45 11.22 -13.53
N ASN A 132 -12.36 9.93 -13.85
CA ASN A 132 -11.25 9.39 -14.63
C ASN A 132 -11.25 9.93 -16.07
N SER A 133 -12.42 10.25 -16.63
CA SER A 133 -12.57 10.82 -17.97
C SER A 133 -12.31 12.33 -18.05
N LEU A 134 -12.27 13.03 -16.90
CA LEU A 134 -12.06 14.49 -16.88
C LEU A 134 -10.64 14.89 -17.30
N PRO A 135 -10.50 16.04 -17.98
CA PRO A 135 -9.21 16.69 -18.15
C PRO A 135 -8.58 17.05 -16.79
N SER A 136 -7.24 17.05 -16.70
CA SER A 136 -6.52 17.32 -15.45
C SER A 136 -6.91 18.64 -14.78
N GLY A 137 -7.26 19.68 -15.56
CA GLY A 137 -7.67 20.99 -15.04
C GLY A 137 -9.05 20.99 -14.38
N GLU A 138 -9.91 20.03 -14.73
CA GLU A 138 -11.27 19.89 -14.19
C GLU A 138 -11.36 18.91 -13.03
N LYS A 139 -10.32 18.13 -12.79
CA LYS A 139 -10.25 17.20 -11.65
C LYS A 139 -10.17 17.98 -10.35
N GLY A 140 -11.12 17.70 -9.45
CA GLY A 140 -11.16 18.20 -8.09
C GLY A 140 -10.42 17.28 -7.13
N ASP A 141 -10.75 17.37 -5.86
CA ASP A 141 -10.17 16.56 -4.81
C ASP A 141 -10.74 15.13 -4.83
N ILE A 142 -10.04 14.20 -4.19
CA ILE A 142 -10.53 12.87 -3.84
C ILE A 142 -10.47 12.78 -2.33
N GLU A 143 -11.60 12.47 -1.71
CA GLU A 143 -11.73 12.39 -0.27
C GLU A 143 -12.21 11.00 0.16
N GLU A 144 -11.96 10.62 1.42
CA GLU A 144 -12.53 9.39 2.00
C GLU A 144 -14.04 9.59 2.19
N ASP A 145 -14.84 8.60 1.80
CA ASP A 145 -16.29 8.60 2.03
C ASP A 145 -16.59 8.25 3.49
N VAL A 146 -16.67 9.27 4.33
CA VAL A 146 -16.94 9.10 5.76
C VAL A 146 -18.42 8.86 6.08
N ASP A 147 -19.33 9.08 5.12
CA ASP A 147 -20.77 8.89 5.30
C ASP A 147 -21.15 7.42 5.12
N ASN A 148 -20.56 6.75 4.14
CA ASN A 148 -20.86 5.35 3.81
C ASN A 148 -19.79 4.38 4.31
N TRP A 149 -18.56 4.83 4.56
CA TRP A 149 -17.44 3.99 4.99
C TRP A 149 -16.99 4.29 6.41
N SER A 150 -16.67 3.24 7.16
CA SER A 150 -15.99 3.40 8.45
C SER A 150 -14.56 3.89 8.27
N PRO A 151 -13.97 4.55 9.26
CA PRO A 151 -12.53 4.71 9.29
C PRO A 151 -11.84 3.33 9.35
N TRP A 152 -10.54 3.29 9.03
CA TRP A 152 -9.73 2.11 9.25
C TRP A 152 -9.73 1.72 10.72
N SER A 153 -9.90 0.42 11.01
CA SER A 153 -9.75 -0.10 12.36
C SER A 153 -8.35 0.19 12.94
N LEU A 154 -8.21 0.09 14.23
CA LEU A 154 -6.90 -0.16 14.82
C LEU A 154 -6.35 -1.50 14.28
N PRO A 155 -5.03 -1.75 14.40
CA PRO A 155 -4.48 -3.07 14.13
C PRO A 155 -5.26 -4.17 14.83
N LEU A 156 -5.64 -5.21 14.09
CA LEU A 156 -6.40 -6.35 14.58
C LEU A 156 -5.42 -7.48 14.94
N ASP A 157 -5.78 -8.29 15.92
CA ASP A 157 -5.08 -9.51 16.27
C ASP A 157 -5.75 -10.72 15.61
N SER A 158 -4.97 -11.75 15.28
CA SER A 158 -5.51 -13.00 14.73
C SER A 158 -6.42 -13.69 15.75
N GLY A 159 -7.64 -14.03 15.33
CA GLY A 159 -8.70 -14.55 16.19
C GLY A 159 -9.57 -13.49 16.86
N GLN A 160 -9.33 -12.20 16.60
CA GLN A 160 -10.11 -11.10 17.17
C GLN A 160 -11.46 -10.93 16.47
N LEU A 161 -12.49 -10.60 17.23
CA LEU A 161 -13.75 -10.10 16.68
C LEU A 161 -13.52 -8.76 16.01
N ILE A 162 -14.07 -8.58 14.81
CA ILE A 162 -13.93 -7.35 14.03
C ILE A 162 -14.78 -6.23 14.65
N PRO A 163 -14.17 -5.17 15.22
CA PRO A 163 -14.88 -4.10 15.94
C PRO A 163 -15.32 -2.98 15.00
N LEU A 164 -15.93 -3.32 13.88
CA LEU A 164 -16.37 -2.36 12.86
C LEU A 164 -17.90 -2.35 12.71
N PRO A 165 -18.48 -1.26 12.18
CA PRO A 165 -19.90 -1.20 11.92
C PRO A 165 -20.39 -2.38 11.07
N SER A 166 -21.47 -3.01 11.52
CA SER A 166 -22.09 -4.22 10.97
C SER A 166 -23.60 -4.15 11.23
N PRO A 167 -24.48 -4.62 10.34
CA PRO A 167 -24.15 -5.31 9.10
C PRO A 167 -23.79 -4.36 7.95
N ARG A 168 -22.86 -4.78 7.08
CA ARG A 168 -22.46 -4.05 5.87
C ARG A 168 -22.02 -5.03 4.77
N PRO A 169 -22.27 -4.72 3.47
CA PRO A 169 -21.93 -5.64 2.38
C PRO A 169 -20.49 -5.54 1.90
N PHE A 170 -19.81 -4.41 2.14
CA PHE A 170 -18.48 -4.16 1.58
C PHE A 170 -17.42 -4.03 2.65
N PHE A 171 -16.20 -4.45 2.32
CA PHE A 171 -15.04 -4.20 3.14
C PHE A 171 -13.76 -4.04 2.32
N GLN A 172 -12.75 -3.48 2.94
CA GLN A 172 -11.40 -3.37 2.41
C GLN A 172 -10.38 -3.69 3.49
N LEU A 173 -9.29 -4.34 3.09
CA LEU A 173 -8.20 -4.74 3.97
C LEU A 173 -6.93 -3.94 3.67
N GLN A 174 -6.18 -3.67 4.72
CA GLN A 174 -4.81 -3.20 4.66
C GLN A 174 -3.92 -4.13 5.47
N ILE A 175 -2.94 -4.73 4.82
CA ILE A 175 -1.96 -5.61 5.45
C ILE A 175 -0.61 -4.89 5.42
N ILE A 176 -0.01 -4.74 6.58
CA ILE A 176 1.31 -4.14 6.76
C ILE A 176 2.23 -5.25 7.23
N MET A 177 3.26 -5.52 6.45
CA MET A 177 4.31 -6.48 6.75
C MET A 177 5.59 -5.71 7.04
N GLU A 178 6.23 -6.00 8.15
CA GLU A 178 7.45 -5.33 8.57
C GLU A 178 8.53 -6.35 8.94
N SER A 179 9.77 -6.00 8.66
CA SER A 179 10.95 -6.74 9.08
C SER A 179 12.05 -5.81 9.55
N ALA A 180 12.63 -6.11 10.71
CA ALA A 180 13.83 -5.44 11.21
C ALA A 180 15.13 -6.04 10.63
N SER A 181 15.04 -7.11 9.84
CA SER A 181 16.17 -7.76 9.16
C SER A 181 16.03 -7.65 7.65
N VAL A 182 17.13 -7.40 6.95
CA VAL A 182 17.16 -7.42 5.47
C VAL A 182 17.02 -8.82 4.88
N THR A 183 17.36 -9.85 5.65
CA THR A 183 17.32 -11.24 5.19
C THR A 183 16.02 -11.94 5.55
N GLN A 184 15.18 -11.34 6.39
CA GLN A 184 13.92 -11.94 6.81
C GLN A 184 12.71 -11.24 6.21
N THR A 185 11.69 -12.03 5.91
CA THR A 185 10.38 -11.56 5.43
C THR A 185 9.29 -12.41 6.05
N VAL A 186 8.04 -11.98 5.92
CA VAL A 186 6.88 -12.73 6.37
C VAL A 186 6.01 -13.11 5.18
N ARG A 187 5.44 -14.31 5.23
CA ARG A 187 4.44 -14.80 4.30
C ARG A 187 3.12 -15.03 5.05
N ILE A 188 2.02 -14.63 4.45
CA ILE A 188 0.68 -14.97 4.93
C ILE A 188 0.20 -16.16 4.10
N ASP A 189 -0.04 -17.28 4.77
CA ASP A 189 -0.48 -18.52 4.12
C ASP A 189 -2.00 -18.58 3.97
N SER A 190 -2.73 -17.99 4.93
CA SER A 190 -4.18 -17.89 4.88
C SER A 190 -4.66 -16.66 5.65
N LEU A 191 -5.79 -16.12 5.22
CA LEU A 191 -6.55 -15.08 5.90
C LEU A 191 -8.03 -15.43 5.79
N VAL A 192 -8.70 -15.49 6.93
CA VAL A 192 -10.10 -15.88 7.04
C VAL A 192 -10.85 -14.77 7.75
N ILE A 193 -11.98 -14.37 7.18
CA ILE A 193 -12.93 -13.43 7.76
C ILE A 193 -14.26 -14.19 7.89
N GLU A 194 -14.72 -14.36 9.11
CA GLU A 194 -16.05 -14.92 9.36
C GLU A 194 -17.11 -13.85 9.14
N HIS A 195 -18.18 -14.24 8.48
CA HIS A 195 -19.35 -13.38 8.31
C HIS A 195 -20.64 -14.22 8.31
N SER A 196 -21.76 -13.58 8.60
CA SER A 196 -23.07 -14.20 8.58
C SER A 196 -24.13 -13.22 8.11
N LEU A 197 -25.16 -13.73 7.48
CA LEU A 197 -26.33 -12.92 7.13
C LEU A 197 -27.06 -12.49 8.42
N PRO A 198 -27.60 -11.26 8.51
CA PRO A 198 -28.47 -10.86 9.58
C PRO A 198 -29.74 -11.73 9.58
N PRO A 199 -30.39 -11.94 10.75
CA PRO A 199 -31.67 -12.64 10.80
C PRO A 199 -32.68 -11.97 9.86
N ALA A 200 -33.46 -12.78 9.14
CA ALA A 200 -34.60 -12.27 8.40
C ALA A 200 -35.59 -11.60 9.36
N ALA A 201 -36.03 -10.39 9.00
CA ALA A 201 -37.02 -9.64 9.79
C ALA A 201 -38.42 -10.20 9.58
#